data_bdf076a4547e63198302ee3b02cbced1
#
_entry.id   bdf076a4547e63198302ee3b02cbced1
#
_cell.length_a   1.000
_cell.length_b   1.000
_cell.length_c   1.000
_cell.angle_alpha   90.00
_cell.angle_beta   90.00
_cell.angle_gamma   90.00
#
_symmetry.space_group_name_H-M   'P 1'
#
loop_
_entity.id
_entity.type
_entity.pdbx_description
1 polymer ?
#
loop_
_entity_poly.entity_id
_entity_poly.type
_entity_poly.pdbx_seq_one_letter_code
_entity_poly.pdbx_strand_id
1 'polypeptide(L)'
;NIQSVFSSEDMIIDMIQSGEFMEKKVYGFGETTFDALKKKVSENIEISTAMAYFSEYNVTFNAIKSMVRQYGTSEKVIEVVKDNPYVLTNLDGFGFKRVDEIAMSMGVAKDSKNRIHECIRYVIGENLESGHSWIDQRDVLNKTIDLLQISREKIENELFSKNIEGVSDITGKFSSTEVMECEYFIADEIIRRNLIERKSKDIDVDAIISKYETKNNISVSDEQKSFFENFEKNNISFLIGNAGSGKSFFFFFFLEYGKVLNMSVLLLSPTGKASKV
;
A
#
# COMPACT_ATOMS: atom_id res chain seq x y z
N ASN A 1 -37.16 23.54 17.72
CA ASN A 1 -36.76 22.14 17.92
C ASN A 1 -37.48 21.27 16.88
N ILE A 2 -36.77 20.42 16.12
CA ILE A 2 -37.33 19.60 15.05
C ILE A 2 -38.46 18.71 15.61
N GLN A 3 -38.26 18.08 16.78
CA GLN A 3 -39.23 17.23 17.45
C GLN A 3 -40.56 17.88 17.80
N SER A 4 -40.61 19.20 17.91
CA SER A 4 -41.89 19.93 18.22
C SER A 4 -42.74 20.14 16.96
N VAL A 5 -42.23 19.87 15.78
CA VAL A 5 -42.89 20.10 14.49
C VAL A 5 -43.38 18.80 13.83
N PHE A 6 -42.81 17.65 14.24
CA PHE A 6 -43.07 16.35 13.62
C PHE A 6 -43.56 15.33 14.65
N SER A 7 -44.48 14.47 14.23
CA SER A 7 -45.17 13.51 15.09
C SER A 7 -44.50 12.14 15.17
N SER A 8 -43.61 11.79 14.24
CA SER A 8 -42.83 10.55 14.21
C SER A 8 -41.48 10.73 13.48
N GLU A 9 -40.49 9.87 13.81
CA GLU A 9 -39.17 9.90 13.16
C GLU A 9 -39.26 9.46 11.69
N ASP A 10 -40.05 8.45 11.37
CA ASP A 10 -40.25 7.96 9.99
C ASP A 10 -40.82 9.05 9.08
N MET A 11 -41.80 9.81 9.58
CA MET A 11 -42.39 10.93 8.85
C MET A 11 -41.35 12.04 8.55
N ILE A 12 -40.40 12.27 9.46
CA ILE A 12 -39.32 13.26 9.25
C ILE A 12 -38.41 12.81 8.12
N ILE A 13 -38.03 11.53 8.08
CA ILE A 13 -37.16 10.94 7.04
C ILE A 13 -37.81 11.10 5.66
N ASP A 14 -39.07 10.70 5.53
CA ASP A 14 -39.82 10.79 4.26
C ASP A 14 -39.93 12.26 3.78
N MET A 15 -40.19 13.19 4.68
CA MET A 15 -40.28 14.62 4.36
C MET A 15 -38.92 15.23 3.98
N ILE A 16 -37.79 14.73 4.54
CA ILE A 16 -36.45 15.14 4.13
C ILE A 16 -36.14 14.61 2.73
N GLN A 17 -36.51 13.37 2.43
CA GLN A 17 -36.29 12.75 1.12
C GLN A 17 -37.13 13.42 0.01
N SER A 18 -38.42 13.68 0.27
CA SER A 18 -39.33 14.34 -0.69
C SER A 18 -39.02 15.83 -0.88
N GLY A 19 -38.37 16.47 0.10
CA GLY A 19 -38.13 17.92 0.10
C GLY A 19 -39.22 18.72 0.84
N GLU A 20 -40.36 18.12 1.23
CA GLU A 20 -41.45 18.76 1.96
C GLU A 20 -41.03 19.35 3.33
N PHE A 21 -39.90 18.86 3.87
CA PHE A 21 -39.30 19.39 5.10
C PHE A 21 -39.05 20.92 5.01
N MET A 22 -38.64 21.43 3.86
CA MET A 22 -38.38 22.86 3.66
C MET A 22 -39.63 23.72 3.73
N GLU A 23 -40.80 23.18 3.40
CA GLU A 23 -42.10 23.88 3.48
C GLU A 23 -42.50 24.20 4.94
N LYS A 24 -41.97 23.42 5.90
CA LYS A 24 -42.24 23.63 7.33
C LYS A 24 -41.49 24.81 7.96
N LYS A 25 -40.61 25.50 7.19
CA LYS A 25 -39.87 26.69 7.61
C LYS A 25 -39.21 26.58 9.00
N VAL A 26 -38.48 25.51 9.23
CA VAL A 26 -37.78 25.25 10.50
C VAL A 26 -36.68 26.31 10.70
N TYR A 27 -36.75 27.02 11.85
CA TYR A 27 -35.80 28.10 12.16
C TYR A 27 -34.36 27.59 12.18
N GLY A 28 -33.46 28.27 11.48
CA GLY A 28 -32.04 27.93 11.36
C GLY A 28 -31.70 26.95 10.26
N PHE A 29 -32.70 26.51 9.43
CA PHE A 29 -32.49 25.66 8.28
C PHE A 29 -32.63 26.44 6.96
N GLY A 30 -31.50 26.79 6.34
CA GLY A 30 -31.45 27.29 4.97
C GLY A 30 -31.21 26.15 3.98
N GLU A 31 -31.29 26.43 2.67
CA GLU A 31 -31.11 25.47 1.57
C GLU A 31 -29.81 24.63 1.71
N THR A 32 -28.67 25.28 1.97
CA THR A 32 -27.37 24.60 2.11
C THR A 32 -27.34 23.63 3.29
N THR A 33 -27.99 23.99 4.39
CA THR A 33 -28.09 23.13 5.59
C THR A 33 -29.03 21.95 5.32
N PHE A 34 -30.11 22.19 4.57
CA PHE A 34 -31.04 21.14 4.17
C PHE A 34 -30.40 20.14 3.22
N ASP A 35 -29.69 20.59 2.21
CA ASP A 35 -28.98 19.72 1.24
C ASP A 35 -27.95 18.83 1.98
N ALA A 36 -27.20 19.41 2.92
CA ALA A 36 -26.27 18.64 3.75
C ALA A 36 -26.99 17.60 4.63
N LEU A 37 -28.15 17.94 5.19
CA LEU A 37 -28.98 17.03 5.98
C LEU A 37 -29.54 15.91 5.08
N LYS A 38 -30.12 16.25 3.93
CA LYS A 38 -30.68 15.29 2.96
C LYS A 38 -29.63 14.29 2.52
N LYS A 39 -28.43 14.76 2.17
CA LYS A 39 -27.31 13.88 1.80
C LYS A 39 -26.92 12.91 2.93
N LYS A 40 -26.84 13.38 4.18
CA LYS A 40 -26.53 12.52 5.35
C LYS A 40 -27.61 11.51 5.63
N VAL A 41 -28.89 11.91 5.52
CA VAL A 41 -30.02 10.99 5.72
C VAL A 41 -30.00 9.90 4.65
N SER A 42 -29.83 10.27 3.38
CA SER A 42 -29.73 9.29 2.29
C SER A 42 -28.55 8.35 2.48
N GLU A 43 -27.35 8.86 2.81
CA GLU A 43 -26.16 8.01 3.08
C GLU A 43 -26.45 7.03 4.24
N ASN A 44 -27.10 7.46 5.31
CA ASN A 44 -27.40 6.59 6.45
C ASN A 44 -28.45 5.51 6.12
N ILE A 45 -29.45 5.82 5.30
CA ILE A 45 -30.43 4.83 4.83
C ILE A 45 -29.72 3.75 4.02
N GLU A 46 -28.87 4.14 3.07
CA GLU A 46 -28.08 3.22 2.26
C GLU A 46 -27.19 2.33 3.14
N ILE A 47 -26.50 2.92 4.11
CA ILE A 47 -25.68 2.15 5.06
C ILE A 47 -26.53 1.17 5.85
N SER A 48 -27.71 1.59 6.37
CA SER A 48 -28.58 0.74 7.18
C SER A 48 -29.15 -0.42 6.35
N THR A 49 -29.52 -0.17 5.10
CA THR A 49 -30.02 -1.21 4.18
C THR A 49 -28.93 -2.25 3.87
N ALA A 50 -27.72 -1.79 3.57
CA ALA A 50 -26.58 -2.68 3.36
C ALA A 50 -26.20 -3.45 4.64
N MET A 51 -26.25 -2.80 5.81
CA MET A 51 -26.01 -3.43 7.11
C MET A 51 -26.99 -4.59 7.37
N ALA A 52 -28.27 -4.40 7.07
CA ALA A 52 -29.29 -5.46 7.23
C ALA A 52 -28.94 -6.68 6.37
N TYR A 53 -28.51 -6.47 5.12
CA TYR A 53 -28.10 -7.56 4.23
C TYR A 53 -26.84 -8.28 4.74
N PHE A 54 -25.82 -7.53 5.18
CA PHE A 54 -24.55 -8.09 5.60
C PHE A 54 -24.48 -8.52 7.08
N SER A 55 -25.60 -8.46 7.81
CA SER A 55 -25.66 -8.77 9.25
C SER A 55 -25.18 -10.18 9.59
N GLU A 56 -25.42 -11.16 8.70
CA GLU A 56 -25.02 -12.55 8.87
C GLU A 56 -23.53 -12.82 8.56
N TYR A 57 -22.86 -11.89 7.90
CA TYR A 57 -21.48 -12.06 7.39
C TYR A 57 -20.42 -11.34 8.21
N ASN A 58 -20.78 -10.77 9.37
CA ASN A 58 -19.85 -10.04 10.25
C ASN A 58 -19.07 -8.91 9.54
N VAL A 59 -19.69 -8.27 8.53
CA VAL A 59 -19.13 -7.10 7.88
C VAL A 59 -19.35 -5.87 8.77
N THR A 60 -18.27 -5.12 9.09
CA THR A 60 -18.35 -4.02 10.03
C THR A 60 -19.08 -2.80 9.46
N PHE A 61 -19.67 -1.97 10.33
CA PHE A 61 -20.27 -0.68 9.94
C PHE A 61 -19.33 0.20 9.12
N ASN A 62 -18.06 0.31 9.53
CA ASN A 62 -17.09 1.13 8.82
C ASN A 62 -16.78 0.59 7.41
N ALA A 63 -16.71 -0.73 7.24
CA ALA A 63 -16.55 -1.36 5.95
C ALA A 63 -17.73 -1.05 5.02
N ILE A 64 -18.96 -1.25 5.48
CA ILE A 64 -20.17 -0.94 4.70
C ILE A 64 -20.25 0.54 4.36
N LYS A 65 -19.95 1.41 5.32
CA LYS A 65 -19.91 2.86 5.09
C LYS A 65 -18.88 3.24 4.01
N SER A 66 -17.71 2.62 4.01
CA SER A 66 -16.69 2.82 2.98
C SER A 66 -17.19 2.38 1.61
N MET A 67 -17.84 1.21 1.55
CA MET A 67 -18.40 0.68 0.30
C MET A 67 -19.55 1.54 -0.24
N VAL A 68 -20.47 1.98 0.60
CA VAL A 68 -21.55 2.89 0.18
C VAL A 68 -21.00 4.19 -0.37
N ARG A 69 -19.93 4.71 0.22
CA ARG A 69 -19.25 5.90 -0.32
C ARG A 69 -18.58 5.66 -1.66
N GLN A 70 -18.05 4.48 -1.88
CA GLN A 70 -17.38 4.10 -3.11
C GLN A 70 -18.36 3.77 -4.24
N TYR A 71 -19.44 3.03 -3.95
CA TYR A 71 -20.37 2.49 -4.95
C TYR A 71 -21.69 3.26 -5.03
N GLY A 72 -21.99 4.11 -4.07
CA GLY A 72 -23.12 5.05 -4.05
C GLY A 72 -24.37 4.51 -3.35
N THR A 73 -24.87 3.33 -3.72
CA THR A 73 -26.12 2.76 -3.18
C THR A 73 -25.95 1.39 -2.55
N SER A 74 -26.85 1.02 -1.64
CA SER A 74 -26.90 -0.30 -1.01
C SER A 74 -27.05 -1.43 -2.01
N GLU A 75 -27.91 -1.25 -3.02
CA GLU A 75 -28.11 -2.24 -4.07
C GLU A 75 -26.81 -2.51 -4.83
N LYS A 76 -26.06 -1.46 -5.16
CA LYS A 76 -24.79 -1.61 -5.88
C LYS A 76 -23.73 -2.27 -5.03
N VAL A 77 -23.66 -1.94 -3.74
CA VAL A 77 -22.77 -2.61 -2.78
C VAL A 77 -23.08 -4.10 -2.71
N ILE A 78 -24.37 -4.45 -2.57
CA ILE A 78 -24.83 -5.85 -2.49
C ILE A 78 -24.52 -6.59 -3.79
N GLU A 79 -24.78 -5.98 -4.94
CA GLU A 79 -24.49 -6.55 -6.26
C GLU A 79 -23.00 -6.87 -6.40
N VAL A 80 -22.13 -5.90 -6.13
CA VAL A 80 -20.68 -6.05 -6.26
C VAL A 80 -20.13 -7.15 -5.35
N VAL A 81 -20.60 -7.21 -4.09
CA VAL A 81 -20.13 -8.24 -3.14
C VAL A 81 -20.71 -9.62 -3.47
N LYS A 82 -21.94 -9.70 -4.02
CA LYS A 82 -22.50 -10.97 -4.52
C LYS A 82 -21.73 -11.52 -5.71
N ASP A 83 -21.32 -10.64 -6.63
CA ASP A 83 -20.53 -11.03 -7.81
C ASP A 83 -19.14 -11.48 -7.40
N ASN A 84 -18.48 -10.70 -6.54
CA ASN A 84 -17.14 -11.02 -6.05
C ASN A 84 -16.95 -10.58 -4.58
N PRO A 85 -17.13 -11.44 -3.59
CA PRO A 85 -16.91 -11.09 -2.18
C PRO A 85 -15.49 -10.63 -1.86
N TYR A 86 -14.50 -10.98 -2.69
CA TYR A 86 -13.10 -10.62 -2.47
C TYR A 86 -12.81 -9.12 -2.70
N VAL A 87 -13.75 -8.33 -3.21
CA VAL A 87 -13.64 -6.87 -3.21
C VAL A 87 -13.52 -6.30 -1.79
N LEU A 88 -13.96 -7.06 -0.78
CA LEU A 88 -13.81 -6.68 0.62
C LEU A 88 -12.35 -6.63 1.09
N THR A 89 -11.41 -7.31 0.42
CA THR A 89 -9.98 -7.27 0.77
C THR A 89 -9.36 -5.89 0.58
N ASN A 90 -10.00 -5.02 -0.23
CA ASN A 90 -9.58 -3.63 -0.41
C ASN A 90 -9.93 -2.73 0.79
N LEU A 91 -10.61 -3.26 1.81
CA LEU A 91 -11.03 -2.51 2.99
C LEU A 91 -10.08 -2.74 4.17
N ASP A 92 -9.81 -1.69 4.94
CA ASP A 92 -8.98 -1.78 6.14
C ASP A 92 -9.51 -2.83 7.12
N GLY A 93 -8.62 -3.74 7.53
CA GLY A 93 -8.95 -4.81 8.47
C GLY A 93 -9.68 -6.02 7.86
N PHE A 94 -9.76 -6.10 6.52
CA PHE A 94 -10.35 -7.23 5.79
C PHE A 94 -9.28 -7.97 4.96
N GLY A 95 -8.34 -8.63 5.65
CA GLY A 95 -7.38 -9.49 4.96
C GLY A 95 -8.02 -10.75 4.34
N PHE A 96 -7.31 -11.39 3.42
CA PHE A 96 -7.77 -12.55 2.65
C PHE A 96 -8.47 -13.61 3.51
N LYS A 97 -7.87 -14.06 4.61
CA LYS A 97 -8.43 -15.16 5.44
C LYS A 97 -9.84 -14.85 5.94
N ARG A 98 -10.07 -13.63 6.43
CA ARG A 98 -11.37 -13.19 6.89
C ARG A 98 -12.38 -13.08 5.76
N VAL A 99 -11.98 -12.55 4.62
CA VAL A 99 -12.84 -12.41 3.45
C VAL A 99 -13.15 -13.78 2.85
N ASP A 100 -12.21 -14.72 2.88
CA ASP A 100 -12.42 -16.08 2.42
C ASP A 100 -13.50 -16.81 3.27
N GLU A 101 -13.49 -16.64 4.59
CA GLU A 101 -14.55 -17.15 5.46
C GLU A 101 -15.93 -16.56 5.09
N ILE A 102 -16.01 -15.26 4.84
CA ILE A 102 -17.24 -14.59 4.39
C ILE A 102 -17.68 -15.15 3.03
N ALA A 103 -16.78 -15.20 2.05
CA ALA A 103 -17.07 -15.70 0.72
C ALA A 103 -17.55 -17.15 0.72
N MET A 104 -16.94 -17.99 1.55
CA MET A 104 -17.37 -19.39 1.72
C MET A 104 -18.75 -19.47 2.37
N SER A 105 -19.09 -18.63 3.34
CA SER A 105 -20.42 -18.57 3.95
C SER A 105 -21.50 -18.07 2.98
N MET A 106 -21.11 -17.22 2.03
CA MET A 106 -21.96 -16.77 0.92
C MET A 106 -22.15 -17.83 -0.18
N GLY A 107 -21.48 -18.99 -0.08
CA GLY A 107 -21.61 -20.09 -1.04
C GLY A 107 -20.68 -20.02 -2.25
N VAL A 108 -19.59 -19.24 -2.18
CA VAL A 108 -18.57 -19.21 -3.23
C VAL A 108 -17.96 -20.62 -3.39
N ALA A 109 -17.79 -21.09 -4.63
CA ALA A 109 -17.18 -22.38 -4.89
C ALA A 109 -15.71 -22.41 -4.41
N LYS A 110 -15.30 -23.53 -3.79
CA LYS A 110 -13.94 -23.72 -3.23
C LYS A 110 -12.82 -23.45 -4.23
N ASP A 111 -13.09 -23.69 -5.51
CA ASP A 111 -12.16 -23.56 -6.62
C ASP A 111 -12.55 -22.42 -7.57
N SER A 112 -13.30 -21.43 -7.07
CA SER A 112 -13.67 -20.27 -7.89
C SER A 112 -12.42 -19.47 -8.28
N LYS A 113 -12.44 -18.93 -9.48
CA LYS A 113 -11.37 -18.12 -10.05
C LYS A 113 -11.01 -16.94 -9.13
N ASN A 114 -12.00 -16.20 -8.66
CA ASN A 114 -11.79 -15.06 -7.77
C ASN A 114 -11.10 -15.47 -6.47
N ARG A 115 -11.46 -16.63 -5.89
CA ARG A 115 -10.82 -17.17 -4.70
C ARG A 115 -9.33 -17.47 -4.92
N ILE A 116 -9.02 -18.15 -6.03
CA ILE A 116 -7.64 -18.51 -6.38
C ILE A 116 -6.81 -17.25 -6.63
N HIS A 117 -7.33 -16.30 -7.40
CA HIS A 117 -6.65 -15.05 -7.72
C HIS A 117 -6.34 -14.23 -6.46
N GLU A 118 -7.32 -14.11 -5.56
CA GLU A 118 -7.13 -13.35 -4.34
C GLU A 118 -6.16 -14.02 -3.37
N CYS A 119 -6.19 -15.36 -3.27
CA CYS A 119 -5.20 -16.09 -2.50
C CYS A 119 -3.77 -15.91 -3.04
N ILE A 120 -3.60 -15.93 -4.37
CA ILE A 120 -2.29 -15.68 -5.00
C ILE A 120 -1.82 -14.25 -4.69
N ARG A 121 -2.68 -13.23 -4.81
CA ARG A 121 -2.35 -11.84 -4.42
C ARG A 121 -1.94 -11.75 -2.95
N TYR A 122 -2.68 -12.42 -2.07
CA TYR A 122 -2.37 -12.47 -0.65
C TYR A 122 -1.00 -13.10 -0.39
N VAL A 123 -0.68 -14.23 -1.00
CA VAL A 123 0.63 -14.91 -0.85
C VAL A 123 1.78 -14.03 -1.31
N ILE A 124 1.59 -13.32 -2.42
CA ILE A 124 2.58 -12.36 -2.93
C ILE A 124 2.71 -11.19 -1.95
N GLY A 125 1.60 -10.63 -1.46
CA GLY A 125 1.58 -9.54 -0.48
C GLY A 125 2.33 -9.88 0.82
N GLU A 126 2.06 -11.03 1.43
CA GLU A 126 2.77 -11.53 2.61
C GLU A 126 4.30 -11.61 2.39
N ASN A 127 4.71 -12.01 1.18
CA ASN A 127 6.11 -12.07 0.81
C ASN A 127 6.74 -10.66 0.68
N LEU A 128 6.00 -9.71 0.10
CA LEU A 128 6.42 -8.30 0.01
C LEU A 128 6.54 -7.65 1.39
N GLU A 129 5.58 -7.91 2.29
CA GLU A 129 5.62 -7.44 3.69
C GLU A 129 6.82 -8.00 4.46
N SER A 130 7.29 -9.18 4.08
CA SER A 130 8.51 -9.80 4.61
C SER A 130 9.81 -9.20 4.06
N GLY A 131 9.72 -8.17 3.20
CA GLY A 131 10.86 -7.44 2.66
C GLY A 131 11.43 -8.00 1.35
N HIS A 132 10.70 -8.88 0.67
CA HIS A 132 11.09 -9.44 -0.63
C HIS A 132 10.32 -8.78 -1.76
N SER A 133 10.97 -8.37 -2.84
CA SER A 133 10.30 -7.77 -3.99
C SER A 133 9.68 -8.79 -4.96
N TRP A 134 9.97 -10.08 -4.82
CA TRP A 134 9.41 -11.16 -5.63
C TRP A 134 9.40 -12.50 -4.87
N ILE A 135 8.60 -13.46 -5.36
CA ILE A 135 8.48 -14.83 -4.84
C ILE A 135 8.56 -15.83 -5.99
N ASP A 136 9.22 -16.96 -5.77
CA ASP A 136 9.32 -18.02 -6.77
C ASP A 136 7.97 -18.70 -7.01
N GLN A 137 7.72 -19.09 -8.26
CA GLN A 137 6.54 -19.83 -8.70
C GLN A 137 6.20 -21.03 -7.81
N ARG A 138 7.22 -21.82 -7.46
CA ARG A 138 7.03 -23.01 -6.62
C ARG A 138 6.47 -22.64 -5.24
N ASP A 139 6.95 -21.56 -4.67
CA ASP A 139 6.52 -21.11 -3.35
C ASP A 139 5.14 -20.48 -3.39
N VAL A 140 4.80 -19.72 -4.45
CA VAL A 140 3.42 -19.26 -4.69
C VAL A 140 2.46 -20.44 -4.75
N LEU A 141 2.77 -21.45 -5.57
CA LEU A 141 1.94 -22.64 -5.74
C LEU A 141 1.75 -23.39 -4.40
N ASN A 142 2.84 -23.71 -3.71
CA ASN A 142 2.77 -24.47 -2.46
C ASN A 142 1.97 -23.72 -1.39
N LYS A 143 2.25 -22.44 -1.16
CA LYS A 143 1.52 -21.64 -0.17
C LYS A 143 0.04 -21.49 -0.54
N THR A 144 -0.28 -21.33 -1.82
CA THR A 144 -1.68 -21.25 -2.27
C THR A 144 -2.41 -22.58 -2.09
N ILE A 145 -1.76 -23.71 -2.39
CA ILE A 145 -2.31 -25.07 -2.15
C ILE A 145 -2.60 -25.25 -0.65
N ASP A 146 -1.65 -24.89 0.20
CA ASP A 146 -1.78 -25.04 1.66
C ASP A 146 -2.94 -24.21 2.23
N LEU A 147 -3.18 -23.02 1.66
CA LEU A 147 -4.26 -22.15 2.11
C LEU A 147 -5.63 -22.60 1.58
N LEU A 148 -5.73 -22.93 0.30
CA LEU A 148 -7.00 -23.20 -0.36
C LEU A 148 -7.46 -24.65 -0.26
N GLN A 149 -6.52 -25.59 -0.06
CA GLN A 149 -6.77 -27.06 0.01
C GLN A 149 -7.52 -27.57 -1.23
N ILE A 150 -7.11 -27.11 -2.42
CA ILE A 150 -7.64 -27.53 -3.72
C ILE A 150 -6.53 -28.14 -4.59
N SER A 151 -6.91 -28.73 -5.73
CA SER A 151 -5.94 -29.40 -6.61
C SER A 151 -4.92 -28.40 -7.16
N ARG A 152 -3.66 -28.85 -7.23
CA ARG A 152 -2.53 -28.10 -7.81
C ARG A 152 -2.83 -27.63 -9.23
N GLU A 153 -3.41 -28.50 -10.04
CA GLU A 153 -3.70 -28.22 -11.45
C GLU A 153 -4.59 -26.98 -11.63
N LYS A 154 -5.61 -26.80 -10.76
CA LYS A 154 -6.50 -25.63 -10.83
C LYS A 154 -5.76 -24.33 -10.52
N ILE A 155 -4.86 -24.36 -9.54
CA ILE A 155 -4.05 -23.20 -9.18
C ILE A 155 -3.04 -22.88 -10.29
N GLU A 156 -2.38 -23.90 -10.84
CA GLU A 156 -1.44 -23.74 -11.96
C GLU A 156 -2.12 -23.13 -13.19
N ASN A 157 -3.30 -23.62 -13.54
CA ASN A 157 -4.06 -23.09 -14.68
C ASN A 157 -4.36 -21.60 -14.52
N GLU A 158 -4.77 -21.15 -13.33
CA GLU A 158 -5.02 -19.74 -13.08
C GLU A 158 -3.73 -18.93 -13.02
N LEU A 159 -2.69 -19.42 -12.34
CA LEU A 159 -1.40 -18.74 -12.23
C LEU A 159 -0.74 -18.51 -13.60
N PHE A 160 -0.80 -19.50 -14.48
CA PHE A 160 -0.21 -19.42 -15.82
C PHE A 160 -1.10 -18.76 -16.88
N SER A 161 -2.38 -18.53 -16.56
CA SER A 161 -3.26 -17.79 -17.46
C SER A 161 -2.81 -16.34 -17.69
N LYS A 162 -1.94 -15.80 -16.80
CA LYS A 162 -1.46 -14.40 -16.79
C LYS A 162 -2.58 -13.36 -16.69
N ASN A 163 -3.76 -13.78 -16.21
CA ASN A 163 -4.95 -12.93 -16.12
C ASN A 163 -5.26 -12.50 -14.67
N ILE A 164 -4.28 -12.58 -13.76
CA ILE A 164 -4.44 -12.15 -12.38
C ILE A 164 -4.12 -10.66 -12.32
N GLU A 165 -5.15 -9.85 -12.11
CA GLU A 165 -5.01 -8.40 -12.00
C GLU A 165 -4.06 -8.03 -10.84
N GLY A 166 -3.15 -7.09 -11.09
CA GLY A 166 -2.18 -6.63 -10.10
C GLY A 166 -1.02 -7.59 -9.84
N VAL A 167 -0.90 -8.69 -10.58
CA VAL A 167 0.21 -9.65 -10.48
C VAL A 167 1.06 -9.66 -11.75
N SER A 168 2.36 -9.55 -11.58
CA SER A 168 3.35 -9.64 -12.65
C SER A 168 4.19 -10.91 -12.51
N ASP A 169 4.48 -11.56 -13.64
CA ASP A 169 5.39 -12.71 -13.76
C ASP A 169 6.58 -12.36 -14.65
N ILE A 170 7.77 -12.58 -14.14
CA ILE A 170 9.03 -12.49 -14.90
C ILE A 170 9.77 -13.80 -14.73
N THR A 171 9.68 -14.65 -15.74
CA THR A 171 10.42 -15.92 -15.79
C THR A 171 10.23 -16.82 -14.56
N GLY A 172 8.99 -16.90 -14.04
CA GLY A 172 8.64 -17.70 -12.88
C GLY A 172 8.90 -17.04 -11.53
N LYS A 173 9.11 -15.71 -11.53
CA LYS A 173 9.17 -14.87 -10.34
C LYS A 173 7.96 -13.97 -10.34
N PHE A 174 7.18 -14.03 -9.28
CA PHE A 174 5.92 -13.32 -9.13
C PHE A 174 6.06 -12.15 -8.15
N SER A 175 5.44 -11.03 -8.50
CA SER A 175 5.36 -9.83 -7.66
C SER A 175 4.03 -9.12 -7.90
N SER A 176 3.73 -8.10 -7.09
CA SER A 176 2.71 -7.14 -7.49
C SER A 176 3.20 -6.32 -8.69
N THR A 177 2.29 -5.95 -9.57
CA THR A 177 2.61 -5.11 -10.75
C THR A 177 3.26 -3.80 -10.32
N GLU A 178 2.75 -3.17 -9.26
CA GLU A 178 3.27 -1.92 -8.72
C GLU A 178 4.74 -2.03 -8.27
N VAL A 179 5.08 -3.08 -7.50
CA VAL A 179 6.47 -3.30 -7.05
C VAL A 179 7.38 -3.61 -8.24
N MET A 180 6.90 -4.36 -9.21
CA MET A 180 7.67 -4.67 -10.41
C MET A 180 7.96 -3.43 -11.27
N GLU A 181 7.00 -2.51 -11.41
CA GLU A 181 7.20 -1.23 -12.07
C GLU A 181 8.25 -0.38 -11.34
N CYS A 182 8.25 -0.39 -10.00
CA CYS A 182 9.29 0.27 -9.21
C CYS A 182 10.67 -0.34 -9.44
N GLU A 183 10.79 -1.68 -9.49
CA GLU A 183 12.05 -2.37 -9.77
C GLU A 183 12.60 -2.00 -11.16
N TYR A 184 11.76 -1.97 -12.19
CA TYR A 184 12.15 -1.52 -13.52
C TYR A 184 12.59 -0.06 -13.54
N PHE A 185 11.83 0.82 -12.89
CA PHE A 185 12.20 2.23 -12.79
C PHE A 185 13.57 2.42 -12.12
N ILE A 186 13.83 1.69 -11.04
CA ILE A 186 15.13 1.73 -10.33
C ILE A 186 16.25 1.23 -11.25
N ALA A 187 16.03 0.11 -11.96
CA ALA A 187 17.01 -0.46 -12.87
C ALA A 187 17.36 0.52 -14.02
N ASP A 188 16.33 1.09 -14.65
CA ASP A 188 16.51 2.08 -15.73
C ASP A 188 17.26 3.32 -15.24
N GLU A 189 16.95 3.81 -14.05
CA GLU A 189 17.61 4.97 -13.46
C GLU A 189 19.08 4.68 -13.12
N ILE A 190 19.38 3.47 -12.63
CA ILE A 190 20.78 3.04 -12.40
C ILE A 190 21.53 2.99 -13.72
N ILE A 191 20.96 2.39 -14.75
CA ILE A 191 21.57 2.31 -16.09
C ILE A 191 21.80 3.72 -16.64
N ARG A 192 20.78 4.58 -16.62
CA ARG A 192 20.85 5.96 -17.09
C ARG A 192 21.97 6.74 -16.41
N ARG A 193 22.10 6.63 -15.09
CA ARG A 193 23.15 7.33 -14.33
C ARG A 193 24.54 6.79 -14.64
N ASN A 194 24.70 5.49 -14.82
CA ASN A 194 25.98 4.88 -15.15
C ASN A 194 26.48 5.27 -16.55
N LEU A 195 25.56 5.64 -17.47
CA LEU A 195 25.92 6.15 -18.79
C LEU A 195 26.41 7.61 -18.79
N ILE A 196 26.20 8.36 -17.69
CA ILE A 196 26.68 9.74 -17.58
C ILE A 196 28.18 9.72 -17.29
N GLU A 197 28.96 10.27 -18.19
CA GLU A 197 30.41 10.47 -17.98
C GLU A 197 30.65 11.35 -16.75
N ARG A 198 31.34 10.82 -15.75
CA ARG A 198 31.77 11.58 -14.59
C ARG A 198 33.15 12.15 -14.86
N LYS A 199 33.27 13.49 -14.85
CA LYS A 199 34.59 14.12 -14.91
C LYS A 199 35.31 13.80 -13.60
N SER A 200 36.34 12.97 -13.67
CA SER A 200 37.25 12.72 -12.56
C SER A 200 37.83 14.05 -12.08
N LYS A 201 37.62 14.36 -10.81
CA LYS A 201 38.42 15.41 -10.14
C LYS A 201 39.65 14.72 -9.62
N ASP A 202 40.81 15.39 -9.77
CA ASP A 202 42.06 14.94 -9.16
C ASP A 202 41.98 15.23 -7.65
N ILE A 203 41.43 14.29 -6.90
CA ILE A 203 41.16 14.45 -5.48
C ILE A 203 42.00 13.44 -4.73
N ASP A 204 42.85 13.94 -3.86
CA ASP A 204 43.57 13.11 -2.90
C ASP A 204 42.64 12.69 -1.75
N VAL A 205 41.94 11.56 -1.97
CA VAL A 205 41.02 10.98 -1.02
C VAL A 205 41.70 10.60 0.29
N ASP A 206 42.93 10.06 0.21
CA ASP A 206 43.75 9.68 1.37
C ASP A 206 44.11 10.86 2.24
N ALA A 207 44.46 11.98 1.66
CA ALA A 207 44.73 13.22 2.41
C ALA A 207 43.48 13.72 3.16
N ILE A 208 42.31 13.65 2.54
CA ILE A 208 41.04 14.04 3.19
C ILE A 208 40.72 13.09 4.36
N ILE A 209 40.87 11.80 4.15
CA ILE A 209 40.62 10.76 5.18
C ILE A 209 41.58 10.98 6.36
N SER A 210 42.88 11.10 6.11
CA SER A 210 43.91 11.29 7.16
C SER A 210 43.67 12.54 8.01
N LYS A 211 43.23 13.64 7.37
CA LYS A 211 42.87 14.86 8.07
C LYS A 211 41.64 14.68 8.96
N TYR A 212 40.63 13.91 8.50
CA TYR A 212 39.44 13.62 9.25
C TYR A 212 39.75 12.70 10.44
N GLU A 213 40.53 11.64 10.24
CA GLU A 213 41.00 10.71 11.29
C GLU A 213 41.73 11.47 12.42
N THR A 214 42.68 12.33 12.05
CA THR A 214 43.44 13.15 13.01
C THR A 214 42.54 14.12 13.78
N LYS A 215 41.64 14.82 13.10
CA LYS A 215 40.72 15.79 13.71
C LYS A 215 39.77 15.14 14.73
N ASN A 216 39.31 13.92 14.46
CA ASN A 216 38.28 13.26 15.26
C ASN A 216 38.79 12.12 16.17
N ASN A 217 40.11 11.87 16.13
CA ASN A 217 40.80 10.79 16.87
C ASN A 217 40.15 9.41 16.62
N ILE A 218 40.00 9.07 15.34
CA ILE A 218 39.36 7.83 14.87
C ILE A 218 40.21 7.22 13.77
N SER A 219 39.85 5.97 13.38
CA SER A 219 40.39 5.29 12.21
C SER A 219 39.27 4.87 11.28
N VAL A 220 39.43 5.16 10.00
CA VAL A 220 38.51 4.73 8.93
C VAL A 220 38.96 3.36 8.41
N SER A 221 38.08 2.38 8.33
CA SER A 221 38.45 1.03 7.85
C SER A 221 38.77 1.04 6.35
N ASP A 222 39.52 0.04 5.89
CA ASP A 222 39.87 -0.09 4.46
C ASP A 222 38.61 -0.24 3.58
N GLU A 223 37.56 -0.91 4.08
CA GLU A 223 36.26 -1.03 3.41
C GLU A 223 35.57 0.34 3.27
N GLN A 224 35.66 1.20 4.29
CA GLN A 224 35.14 2.55 4.25
C GLN A 224 35.95 3.45 3.31
N LYS A 225 37.28 3.28 3.25
CA LYS A 225 38.14 3.98 2.30
C LYS A 225 37.79 3.61 0.85
N SER A 226 37.66 2.34 0.58
CA SER A 226 37.28 1.84 -0.75
C SER A 226 35.93 2.39 -1.25
N PHE A 227 35.01 2.71 -0.33
CA PHE A 227 33.76 3.37 -0.71
C PHE A 227 34.01 4.74 -1.33
N PHE A 228 34.89 5.57 -0.78
CA PHE A 228 35.19 6.89 -1.32
C PHE A 228 35.89 6.84 -2.68
N GLU A 229 36.77 5.88 -2.90
CA GLU A 229 37.38 5.64 -4.20
C GLU A 229 36.33 5.24 -5.25
N ASN A 230 35.38 4.37 -4.87
CA ASN A 230 34.27 3.97 -5.71
C ASN A 230 33.29 5.12 -5.96
N PHE A 231 33.01 5.94 -4.94
CA PHE A 231 32.17 7.12 -5.03
C PHE A 231 32.73 8.16 -6.03
N GLU A 232 34.03 8.34 -6.05
CA GLU A 232 34.69 9.28 -7.01
C GLU A 232 34.61 8.79 -8.47
N LYS A 233 34.56 7.47 -8.68
CA LYS A 233 34.54 6.84 -10.02
C LYS A 233 33.12 6.63 -10.57
N ASN A 234 32.13 6.48 -9.70
CA ASN A 234 30.78 6.07 -10.07
C ASN A 234 29.71 7.09 -9.71
N ASN A 235 28.68 7.19 -10.52
CA ASN A 235 27.52 8.05 -10.27
C ASN A 235 26.55 7.46 -9.24
N ILE A 236 26.64 6.14 -8.98
CA ILE A 236 25.90 5.42 -7.95
C ILE A 236 26.88 4.56 -7.17
N SER A 237 26.75 4.60 -5.85
CA SER A 237 27.52 3.75 -4.94
C SER A 237 26.63 3.24 -3.83
N PHE A 238 26.83 1.97 -3.44
CA PHE A 238 26.07 1.31 -2.37
C PHE A 238 26.98 1.04 -1.18
N LEU A 239 26.52 1.44 0.02
CA LEU A 239 27.13 1.09 1.30
C LEU A 239 26.23 0.14 2.05
N ILE A 240 26.64 -1.12 2.15
CA ILE A 240 25.88 -2.18 2.82
C ILE A 240 26.58 -2.53 4.14
N GLY A 241 25.81 -2.77 5.20
CA GLY A 241 26.35 -3.17 6.48
C GLY A 241 25.28 -3.50 7.50
N ASN A 242 25.59 -4.38 8.45
CA ASN A 242 24.68 -4.79 9.53
C ASN A 242 24.33 -3.64 10.49
N ALA A 243 23.34 -3.85 11.36
CA ALA A 243 23.06 -2.92 12.44
C ALA A 243 24.31 -2.79 13.35
N GLY A 244 24.68 -1.55 13.72
CA GLY A 244 25.85 -1.29 14.54
C GLY A 244 27.22 -1.24 13.81
N SER A 245 27.27 -1.46 12.50
CA SER A 245 28.51 -1.41 11.70
C SER A 245 29.07 0.00 11.46
N GLY A 246 28.58 1.02 12.16
CA GLY A 246 29.07 2.39 12.02
C GLY A 246 28.55 3.17 10.81
N LYS A 247 27.50 2.70 10.10
CA LYS A 247 26.94 3.41 8.94
C LYS A 247 26.55 4.87 9.24
N SER A 248 25.88 5.11 10.37
CA SER A 248 25.51 6.48 10.77
C SER A 248 26.72 7.39 10.96
N PHE A 249 27.77 6.85 11.58
CA PHE A 249 29.05 7.54 11.74
C PHE A 249 29.69 7.87 10.37
N PHE A 250 29.64 6.91 9.46
CA PHE A 250 30.12 7.10 8.09
C PHE A 250 29.41 8.24 7.36
N PHE A 251 28.12 8.48 7.59
CA PHE A 251 27.40 9.61 7.01
C PHE A 251 27.92 10.96 7.48
N PHE A 252 28.33 11.10 8.74
CA PHE A 252 28.97 12.35 9.21
C PHE A 252 30.28 12.60 8.50
N PHE A 253 31.08 11.55 8.31
CA PHE A 253 32.31 11.67 7.53
C PHE A 253 32.01 12.04 6.07
N PHE A 254 31.03 11.42 5.43
CA PHE A 254 30.62 11.74 4.07
C PHE A 254 30.15 13.21 3.92
N LEU A 255 29.46 13.76 4.91
CA LEU A 255 29.11 15.19 4.92
C LEU A 255 30.32 16.11 4.98
N GLU A 256 31.33 15.80 5.82
CA GLU A 256 32.58 16.57 5.88
C GLU A 256 33.37 16.45 4.56
N TYR A 257 33.40 15.24 3.99
CA TYR A 257 34.01 15.01 2.67
C TYR A 257 33.29 15.84 1.59
N GLY A 258 31.96 15.86 1.56
CA GLY A 258 31.20 16.70 0.64
C GLY A 258 31.46 18.19 0.79
N LYS A 259 31.66 18.68 2.03
CA LYS A 259 32.03 20.10 2.29
C LYS A 259 33.41 20.44 1.72
N VAL A 260 34.41 19.56 1.90
CA VAL A 260 35.76 19.77 1.35
C VAL A 260 35.69 19.88 -0.17
N LEU A 261 34.80 19.12 -0.81
CA LEU A 261 34.63 19.11 -2.26
C LEU A 261 33.65 20.18 -2.78
N ASN A 262 33.08 20.99 -1.89
CA ASN A 262 32.06 21.99 -2.20
C ASN A 262 30.85 21.35 -2.92
N MET A 263 30.40 20.19 -2.43
CA MET A 263 29.25 19.46 -2.95
C MET A 263 27.96 19.85 -2.22
N SER A 264 26.85 19.91 -2.93
CA SER A 264 25.53 19.97 -2.34
C SER A 264 25.08 18.55 -1.97
N VAL A 265 24.85 18.29 -0.69
CA VAL A 265 24.45 16.96 -0.17
C VAL A 265 23.04 17.03 0.37
N LEU A 266 22.16 16.14 -0.11
CA LEU A 266 20.81 15.95 0.40
C LEU A 266 20.71 14.55 1.05
N LEU A 267 20.39 14.51 2.34
CA LEU A 267 20.15 13.26 3.07
C LEU A 267 18.65 12.96 3.09
N LEU A 268 18.30 11.75 2.72
CA LEU A 268 16.94 11.25 2.73
C LEU A 268 16.83 9.98 3.57
N SER A 269 15.70 9.78 4.24
CA SER A 269 15.42 8.60 5.02
C SER A 269 13.95 8.18 4.86
N PRO A 270 13.63 6.88 4.79
CA PRO A 270 12.27 6.39 4.71
C PRO A 270 11.49 6.53 6.03
N THR A 271 12.17 6.83 7.15
CA THR A 271 11.52 6.95 8.46
C THR A 271 11.90 8.25 9.17
N GLY A 272 10.91 8.88 9.84
CA GLY A 272 11.14 10.09 10.63
C GLY A 272 12.11 9.90 11.81
N LYS A 273 12.33 8.67 12.29
CA LYS A 273 13.34 8.36 13.32
C LYS A 273 14.75 8.45 12.77
N ALA A 274 14.98 7.94 11.56
CA ALA A 274 16.29 7.97 10.93
C ALA A 274 16.65 9.37 10.40
N SER A 275 15.68 10.25 10.16
CA SER A 275 15.94 11.64 9.74
C SER A 275 16.34 12.57 10.91
N LYS A 276 16.30 12.10 12.17
CA LYS A 276 16.65 12.85 13.38
C LYS A 276 18.04 12.50 13.92
N VAL A 277 18.76 11.60 13.28
CA VAL A 277 20.14 11.25 13.57
C VAL A 277 21.06 12.13 12.72
#